data_7b975ebe1f10c994cf56b09e09f339a6
#
_entry.id   7b975ebe1f10c994cf56b09e09f339a6
#
_cell.length_a   1.000
_cell.length_b   1.000
_cell.length_c   1.000
_cell.angle_alpha   90.00
_cell.angle_beta   90.00
_cell.angle_gamma   90.00
#
_symmetry.space_group_name_H-M   'P 1'
#
loop_
_entity.id
_entity.type
_entity.pdbx_description
1 polymer ?
#
loop_
_entity_poly.entity_id
_entity_poly.type
_entity_poly.pdbx_seq_one_letter_code
_entity_poly.pdbx_strand_id
1 'polypeptide(L)'
;VGFGISGEKRKKNPYYDGSEVDAQGARPLAVINTTYITNALWAGTFGSFGVNTGTESVWSQDTLVEINYKGLMGLEANNERALIVHRQLVNKQITDSLGYTAMFDAAFPDIPENERYTRQTAAFAIAAYFRTILTNEAPFQNWLKGDATAMTDQQKRGAILFFGKAGCVSCHNSPSLNSDPH
;
A
#
# COMPACT_ATOMS: atom_id res chain seq x y z
N VAL A 1 -16.83 4.95 -0.60
CA VAL A 1 -17.38 4.28 -1.16
C VAL A 1 -18.76 4.32 -1.84
N GLY A 2 -19.33 5.28 -2.39
CA GLY A 2 -20.64 5.32 -3.07
C GLY A 2 -20.62 4.94 -4.55
N PHE A 3 -19.58 4.29 -5.06
CA PHE A 3 -19.45 3.94 -6.46
C PHE A 3 -19.41 2.44 -6.66
N GLY A 4 -20.35 1.94 -7.46
CA GLY A 4 -20.48 0.62 -8.05
C GLY A 4 -20.19 -0.56 -7.13
N ILE A 5 -20.99 -1.59 -7.19
CA ILE A 5 -20.80 -2.83 -6.40
C ILE A 5 -19.42 -3.45 -6.69
N SER A 6 -18.88 -3.25 -7.90
CA SER A 6 -17.60 -3.80 -8.36
C SER A 6 -16.51 -2.73 -8.55
N GLY A 7 -16.73 -1.49 -8.15
CA GLY A 7 -15.79 -0.39 -8.42
C GLY A 7 -15.60 -0.03 -9.89
N GLU A 8 -16.42 -0.61 -10.76
CA GLU A 8 -16.28 -0.48 -12.20
C GLU A 8 -16.79 0.86 -12.70
N LYS A 9 -15.95 1.54 -13.50
CA LYS A 9 -16.31 2.72 -14.31
C LYS A 9 -16.93 3.87 -13.51
N ARG A 10 -16.62 4.02 -12.22
CA ARG A 10 -17.14 5.09 -11.35
C ARG A 10 -18.68 5.23 -11.42
N LYS A 11 -19.39 4.14 -11.60
CA LYS A 11 -20.85 4.16 -11.54
C LYS A 11 -21.29 4.38 -10.10
N LYS A 12 -22.17 5.38 -9.90
CA LYS A 12 -22.79 5.62 -8.60
C LYS A 12 -23.50 4.35 -8.13
N ASN A 13 -23.26 3.96 -6.89
CA ASN A 13 -24.03 2.87 -6.27
C ASN A 13 -25.47 3.36 -6.06
N PRO A 14 -26.49 2.65 -6.59
CA PRO A 14 -27.89 3.07 -6.48
C PRO A 14 -28.45 3.08 -5.06
N TYR A 15 -27.76 2.42 -4.12
CA TYR A 15 -28.17 2.36 -2.70
C TYR A 15 -27.73 3.58 -1.88
N TYR A 16 -26.96 4.52 -2.48
CA TYR A 16 -26.51 5.74 -1.80
C TYR A 16 -27.11 6.98 -2.46
N ASP A 17 -27.62 7.89 -1.63
CA ASP A 17 -28.03 9.20 -2.10
C ASP A 17 -26.82 9.99 -2.67
N GLY A 18 -27.04 10.75 -3.70
CA GLY A 18 -26.00 11.53 -4.36
C GLY A 18 -25.32 12.57 -3.49
N SER A 19 -26.02 13.07 -2.48
CA SER A 19 -25.51 14.02 -1.50
C SER A 19 -24.57 13.39 -0.46
N GLU A 20 -24.63 12.06 -0.29
CA GLU A 20 -23.84 11.33 0.72
C GLU A 20 -22.65 10.56 0.13
N VAL A 21 -22.44 10.65 -1.18
CA VAL A 21 -21.34 9.95 -1.86
C VAL A 21 -20.03 10.66 -1.58
N ASP A 22 -19.30 10.12 -0.62
CA ASP A 22 -17.92 10.50 -0.32
C ASP A 22 -16.98 9.77 -1.27
N ALA A 23 -16.54 10.45 -2.32
CA ALA A 23 -15.65 9.88 -3.33
C ALA A 23 -14.26 10.49 -3.22
N GLN A 24 -13.27 9.66 -3.06
CA GLN A 24 -11.89 10.10 -3.10
C GLN A 24 -11.55 10.67 -4.49
N GLY A 25 -10.98 11.88 -4.52
CA GLY A 25 -10.59 12.56 -5.77
C GLY A 25 -9.38 11.95 -6.47
N ALA A 26 -8.60 11.12 -5.77
CA ALA A 26 -7.40 10.48 -6.28
C ALA A 26 -7.57 8.96 -6.41
N ARG A 27 -6.83 8.36 -7.34
CA ARG A 27 -6.78 6.90 -7.48
C ARG A 27 -6.10 6.30 -6.24
N PRO A 28 -6.66 5.24 -5.62
CA PRO A 28 -5.98 4.53 -4.55
C PRO A 28 -4.71 3.85 -5.06
N LEU A 29 -3.78 3.58 -4.16
CA LEU A 29 -2.58 2.81 -4.46
C LEU A 29 -2.95 1.43 -5.03
N ALA A 30 -2.15 0.97 -6.00
CA ALA A 30 -2.15 -0.44 -6.34
C ALA A 30 -1.64 -1.25 -5.15
N VAL A 31 -2.26 -2.38 -4.88
CA VAL A 31 -1.85 -3.28 -3.77
C VAL A 31 -0.74 -4.25 -4.18
N ILE A 32 -0.45 -4.33 -5.48
CA ILE A 32 0.54 -5.25 -6.05
C ILE A 32 1.95 -4.68 -5.85
N ASN A 33 2.89 -5.52 -5.40
CA ASN A 33 4.31 -5.20 -5.20
C ASN A 33 4.58 -4.07 -4.19
N THR A 34 3.63 -3.77 -3.32
CA THR A 34 3.81 -2.73 -2.28
C THR A 34 4.81 -3.12 -1.19
N THR A 35 5.28 -4.36 -1.18
CA THR A 35 6.31 -4.82 -0.24
C THR A 35 7.64 -4.07 -0.37
N TYR A 36 7.89 -3.45 -1.53
CA TYR A 36 9.15 -2.80 -1.87
C TYR A 36 9.11 -1.28 -1.68
N ILE A 37 8.05 -0.72 -1.08
CA ILE A 37 7.93 0.72 -0.88
C ILE A 37 8.23 1.11 0.58
N THR A 38 9.12 2.08 0.78
CA THR A 38 9.40 2.68 2.08
C THR A 38 8.38 3.76 2.40
N ASN A 39 8.02 4.56 1.41
CA ASN A 39 7.03 5.63 1.51
C ASN A 39 5.83 5.36 0.60
N ALA A 40 4.63 5.62 1.09
CA ALA A 40 3.40 5.43 0.32
C ALA A 40 2.88 6.75 -0.26
N LEU A 41 2.09 6.64 -1.34
CA LEU A 41 1.60 7.68 -2.23
C LEU A 41 2.71 8.29 -3.11
N TRP A 42 2.26 8.94 -4.20
CA TRP A 42 3.16 9.52 -5.21
C TRP A 42 4.17 10.51 -4.63
N ALA A 43 3.75 11.32 -3.66
CA ALA A 43 4.60 12.31 -3.00
C ALA A 43 5.39 11.74 -1.80
N GLY A 44 5.35 10.43 -1.54
CA GLY A 44 5.98 9.85 -0.36
C GLY A 44 5.32 10.25 0.97
N THR A 45 4.05 10.64 0.94
CA THR A 45 3.33 11.25 2.08
C THR A 45 3.40 10.42 3.36
N PHE A 46 3.26 9.10 3.26
CA PHE A 46 3.23 8.20 4.41
C PHE A 46 4.51 7.40 4.56
N GLY A 47 4.94 7.24 5.79
CA GLY A 47 6.15 6.55 6.22
C GLY A 47 7.15 7.50 6.88
N SER A 48 7.75 7.04 7.97
CA SER A 48 8.67 7.84 8.80
C SER A 48 10.10 7.84 8.28
N PHE A 49 10.39 7.03 7.27
CA PHE A 49 11.74 6.77 6.76
C PHE A 49 11.90 7.26 5.31
N GLY A 50 13.01 6.93 4.68
CA GLY A 50 13.26 7.25 3.29
C GLY A 50 13.23 8.76 3.04
N VAL A 51 12.42 9.20 2.07
CA VAL A 51 12.31 10.62 1.70
C VAL A 51 11.77 11.53 2.81
N ASN A 52 11.16 10.96 3.84
CA ASN A 52 10.61 11.72 4.97
C ASN A 52 11.60 11.88 6.13
N THR A 53 12.74 11.21 6.11
CA THR A 53 13.77 11.37 7.14
C THR A 53 14.27 12.82 7.18
N GLY A 54 14.25 13.44 8.36
CA GLY A 54 14.65 14.83 8.54
C GLY A 54 13.57 15.87 8.21
N THR A 55 12.34 15.44 7.92
CA THR A 55 11.20 16.33 7.65
C THR A 55 10.20 16.41 8.82
N GLU A 56 10.55 15.90 9.98
CA GLU A 56 9.67 15.75 11.16
C GLU A 56 9.02 17.08 11.59
N SER A 57 9.71 18.20 11.38
CA SER A 57 9.22 19.54 11.76
C SER A 57 7.94 19.96 11.03
N VAL A 58 7.58 19.32 9.91
CA VAL A 58 6.37 19.63 9.14
C VAL A 58 5.25 18.64 9.35
N TRP A 59 5.46 17.53 10.05
CA TRP A 59 4.43 16.48 10.21
C TRP A 59 3.25 16.92 11.09
N SER A 60 3.46 17.85 12.03
CA SER A 60 2.40 18.41 12.87
C SER A 60 1.54 19.46 12.16
N GLN A 61 1.94 19.93 10.99
CA GLN A 61 1.24 20.98 10.24
C GLN A 61 0.04 20.43 9.47
N ASP A 62 0.00 19.13 9.23
CA ASP A 62 -1.09 18.44 8.56
C ASP A 62 -1.45 17.16 9.32
N THR A 63 -2.67 17.07 9.79
CA THR A 63 -3.20 15.89 10.49
C THR A 63 -3.15 14.62 9.63
N LEU A 64 -3.04 14.75 8.31
CA LEU A 64 -2.89 13.60 7.42
C LEU A 64 -1.54 12.90 7.64
N VAL A 65 -0.46 13.67 7.75
CA VAL A 65 0.92 13.15 7.87
C VAL A 65 1.39 12.98 9.32
N GLU A 66 0.61 13.41 10.29
CA GLU A 66 0.89 13.23 11.72
C GLU A 66 1.15 11.74 12.09
N ILE A 67 0.56 10.82 11.33
CA ILE A 67 0.77 9.37 11.49
C ILE A 67 2.25 8.98 11.39
N ASN A 68 3.08 9.78 10.70
CA ASN A 68 4.51 9.50 10.52
C ASN A 68 5.28 9.58 11.86
N TYR A 69 4.78 10.31 12.88
CA TYR A 69 5.38 10.32 14.22
C TYR A 69 5.36 8.93 14.90
N LYS A 70 4.58 7.99 14.39
CA LYS A 70 4.54 6.62 14.94
C LYS A 70 5.76 5.77 14.56
N GLY A 71 6.66 6.25 13.71
CA GLY A 71 7.83 5.49 13.28
C GLY A 71 7.49 4.30 12.38
N LEU A 72 6.44 4.40 11.56
CA LEU A 72 5.95 3.32 10.72
C LEU A 72 6.50 3.42 9.29
N MET A 73 6.60 2.28 8.61
CA MET A 73 6.80 2.24 7.17
C MET A 73 5.56 2.76 6.43
N GLY A 74 5.75 3.17 5.18
CA GLY A 74 4.69 3.78 4.38
C GLY A 74 3.42 2.94 4.24
N LEU A 75 3.58 1.63 4.14
CA LEU A 75 2.43 0.73 3.97
C LEU A 75 1.57 0.66 5.24
N GLU A 76 2.18 0.54 6.41
CA GLU A 76 1.50 0.54 7.69
C GLU A 76 0.84 1.90 7.97
N ALA A 77 1.58 2.98 7.80
CA ALA A 77 1.08 4.34 7.99
C ALA A 77 -0.11 4.64 7.07
N ASN A 78 0.00 4.28 5.78
CA ASN A 78 -1.08 4.45 4.80
C ASN A 78 -2.33 3.64 5.16
N ASN A 79 -2.16 2.38 5.57
CA ASN A 79 -3.30 1.53 5.92
C ASN A 79 -4.01 2.02 7.19
N GLU A 80 -3.26 2.41 8.23
CA GLU A 80 -3.87 2.96 9.44
C GLU A 80 -4.62 4.26 9.13
N ARG A 81 -4.00 5.15 8.34
CA ARG A 81 -4.65 6.39 7.92
C ARG A 81 -5.89 6.14 7.07
N ALA A 82 -5.84 5.16 6.16
CA ALA A 82 -7.00 4.76 5.37
C ALA A 82 -8.16 4.29 6.24
N LEU A 83 -7.91 3.47 7.27
CA LEU A 83 -8.94 3.03 8.22
C LEU A 83 -9.58 4.23 8.96
N ILE A 84 -8.79 5.26 9.31
CA ILE A 84 -9.29 6.47 9.94
C ILE A 84 -10.16 7.27 8.97
N VAL A 85 -9.67 7.56 7.77
CA VAL A 85 -10.36 8.36 6.75
C VAL A 85 -11.65 7.68 6.29
N HIS A 86 -11.63 6.36 6.16
CA HIS A 86 -12.83 5.58 5.81
C HIS A 86 -13.74 5.28 7.01
N ARG A 87 -13.47 5.88 8.18
CA ARG A 87 -14.29 5.74 9.39
C ARG A 87 -14.48 4.29 9.83
N GLN A 88 -13.50 3.44 9.53
CA GLN A 88 -13.53 2.04 9.95
C GLN A 88 -13.31 1.97 11.47
N LEU A 89 -14.22 1.31 12.16
CA LEU A 89 -14.10 1.04 13.58
C LEU A 89 -13.44 -0.33 13.78
N VAL A 90 -12.38 -0.35 14.59
CA VAL A 90 -11.72 -1.58 15.03
C VAL A 90 -11.67 -1.56 16.54
N ASN A 91 -12.30 -2.51 17.18
CA ASN A 91 -12.28 -2.77 18.61
C ASN A 91 -12.65 -4.23 18.87
N LYS A 92 -12.51 -4.67 20.15
CA LYS A 92 -12.79 -6.05 20.52
C LYS A 92 -14.23 -6.48 20.17
N GLN A 93 -15.21 -5.62 20.40
CA GLN A 93 -16.62 -5.95 20.07
C GLN A 93 -16.82 -6.23 18.58
N ILE A 94 -16.19 -5.45 17.71
CA ILE A 94 -16.26 -5.65 16.25
C ILE A 94 -15.53 -6.92 15.86
N THR A 95 -14.33 -7.16 16.40
CA THR A 95 -13.57 -8.38 16.08
C THR A 95 -14.28 -9.64 16.57
N ASP A 96 -14.92 -9.60 17.73
CA ASP A 96 -15.76 -10.70 18.24
C ASP A 96 -16.94 -10.96 17.32
N SER A 97 -17.67 -9.93 16.92
CA SER A 97 -18.86 -10.05 16.08
C SER A 97 -18.57 -10.57 14.67
N LEU A 98 -17.37 -10.27 14.16
CA LEU A 98 -16.92 -10.70 12.83
C LEU A 98 -16.07 -11.99 12.85
N GLY A 99 -15.79 -12.55 14.03
CA GLY A 99 -15.01 -13.77 14.18
C GLY A 99 -13.49 -13.58 14.01
N TYR A 100 -12.97 -12.36 14.14
CA TYR A 100 -11.55 -12.06 13.95
C TYR A 100 -10.73 -12.07 15.25
N THR A 101 -11.36 -12.11 16.43
CA THR A 101 -10.66 -12.00 17.72
C THR A 101 -9.54 -13.03 17.85
N ALA A 102 -9.81 -14.30 17.61
CA ALA A 102 -8.79 -15.35 17.70
C ALA A 102 -7.61 -15.15 16.71
N MET A 103 -7.87 -14.55 15.54
CA MET A 103 -6.83 -14.22 14.57
C MET A 103 -5.95 -13.08 15.07
N PHE A 104 -6.54 -12.06 15.70
CA PHE A 104 -5.79 -10.97 16.33
C PHE A 104 -4.95 -11.47 17.50
N ASP A 105 -5.50 -12.37 18.33
CA ASP A 105 -4.78 -12.99 19.45
C ASP A 105 -3.57 -13.78 18.98
N ALA A 106 -3.74 -14.54 17.93
CA ALA A 106 -2.65 -15.32 17.35
C ALA A 106 -1.59 -14.46 16.63
N ALA A 107 -2.01 -13.37 15.98
CA ALA A 107 -1.11 -12.50 15.23
C ALA A 107 -0.32 -11.53 16.12
N PHE A 108 -0.88 -11.13 17.26
CA PHE A 108 -0.32 -10.10 18.14
C PHE A 108 -0.24 -10.55 19.60
N PRO A 109 0.40 -11.70 19.91
CA PRO A 109 0.43 -12.26 21.26
C PRO A 109 1.15 -11.34 22.26
N ASP A 110 2.15 -10.58 21.78
CA ASP A 110 2.98 -9.71 22.61
C ASP A 110 2.34 -8.33 22.87
N ILE A 111 1.24 -8.01 22.19
CA ILE A 111 0.50 -6.76 22.40
C ILE A 111 -0.52 -6.98 23.53
N PRO A 112 -0.56 -6.12 24.56
CA PRO A 112 -1.58 -6.21 25.62
C PRO A 112 -3.00 -6.25 25.04
N GLU A 113 -3.91 -7.00 25.68
CA GLU A 113 -5.27 -7.21 25.16
C GLU A 113 -6.01 -5.89 24.92
N ASN A 114 -5.86 -4.91 25.79
CA ASN A 114 -6.48 -3.58 25.68
C ASN A 114 -5.96 -2.74 24.50
N GLU A 115 -4.81 -3.11 23.90
CA GLU A 115 -4.19 -2.42 22.75
C GLU A 115 -4.20 -3.26 21.49
N ARG A 116 -4.62 -4.53 21.59
CA ARG A 116 -4.56 -5.52 20.49
C ARG A 116 -5.60 -5.30 19.40
N TYR A 117 -6.77 -4.79 19.76
CA TYR A 117 -7.88 -4.64 18.82
C TYR A 117 -8.06 -3.18 18.39
N THR A 118 -7.10 -2.68 17.63
CA THR A 118 -7.03 -1.27 17.22
C THR A 118 -6.89 -1.14 15.70
N ARG A 119 -7.06 0.09 15.18
CA ARG A 119 -6.77 0.39 13.78
C ARG A 119 -5.31 0.12 13.44
N GLN A 120 -4.40 0.34 14.36
CA GLN A 120 -2.97 0.11 14.13
C GLN A 120 -2.67 -1.38 13.89
N THR A 121 -3.16 -2.27 14.74
CA THR A 121 -2.97 -3.72 14.57
C THR A 121 -3.68 -4.24 13.34
N ALA A 122 -4.89 -3.72 13.04
CA ALA A 122 -5.56 -4.02 11.79
C ALA A 122 -4.76 -3.55 10.57
N ALA A 123 -4.15 -2.36 10.63
CA ALA A 123 -3.27 -1.86 9.57
C ALA A 123 -2.04 -2.73 9.38
N PHE A 124 -1.45 -3.25 10.47
CA PHE A 124 -0.33 -4.20 10.40
C PHE A 124 -0.73 -5.51 9.73
N ALA A 125 -1.89 -6.06 10.08
CA ALA A 125 -2.41 -7.26 9.44
C ALA A 125 -2.66 -7.06 7.94
N ILE A 126 -3.25 -5.93 7.54
CA ILE A 126 -3.48 -5.56 6.14
C ILE A 126 -2.14 -5.37 5.41
N ALA A 127 -1.17 -4.69 6.02
CA ALA A 127 0.15 -4.49 5.45
C ALA A 127 0.88 -5.82 5.24
N ALA A 128 0.82 -6.72 6.22
CA ALA A 128 1.37 -8.06 6.10
C ALA A 128 0.74 -8.84 4.93
N TYR A 129 -0.57 -8.78 4.78
CA TYR A 129 -1.27 -9.38 3.64
C TYR A 129 -0.83 -8.76 2.31
N PHE A 130 -0.76 -7.44 2.20
CA PHE A 130 -0.34 -6.77 0.98
C PHE A 130 1.08 -7.16 0.56
N ARG A 131 1.98 -7.43 1.52
CA ARG A 131 3.33 -7.92 1.24
C ARG A 131 3.36 -9.30 0.60
N THR A 132 2.30 -10.07 0.67
CA THR A 132 2.19 -11.35 -0.03
C THR A 132 1.73 -11.22 -1.48
N ILE A 133 1.22 -10.05 -1.88
CA ILE A 133 0.71 -9.80 -3.23
C ILE A 133 1.87 -9.39 -4.14
N LEU A 134 2.63 -10.37 -4.55
CA LEU A 134 3.79 -10.19 -5.42
C LEU A 134 3.51 -10.74 -6.82
N THR A 135 3.89 -9.96 -7.83
CA THR A 135 3.90 -10.41 -9.23
C THR A 135 5.33 -10.70 -9.66
N ASN A 136 5.62 -11.94 -9.98
CA ASN A 136 6.96 -12.40 -10.33
C ASN A 136 6.98 -13.33 -11.54
N GLU A 137 5.89 -13.36 -12.33
CA GLU A 137 5.71 -14.26 -13.46
C GLU A 137 5.43 -13.51 -14.78
N ALA A 138 5.69 -12.20 -14.81
CA ALA A 138 5.61 -11.45 -16.07
C ALA A 138 6.70 -11.93 -17.05
N PRO A 139 6.52 -11.72 -18.36
CA PRO A 139 7.48 -12.13 -19.37
C PRO A 139 8.92 -11.71 -19.06
N PHE A 140 9.13 -10.51 -18.53
CA PHE A 140 10.45 -10.02 -18.15
C PHE A 140 11.08 -10.85 -17.01
N GLN A 141 10.32 -11.17 -15.95
CA GLN A 141 10.82 -12.01 -14.87
C GLN A 141 11.13 -13.44 -15.32
N ASN A 142 10.28 -14.01 -16.19
CA ASN A 142 10.52 -15.33 -16.74
C ASN A 142 11.76 -15.36 -17.62
N TRP A 143 11.98 -14.31 -18.41
CA TRP A 143 13.21 -14.16 -19.18
C TRP A 143 14.47 -14.09 -18.28
N LEU A 144 14.41 -13.33 -17.18
CA LEU A 144 15.49 -13.27 -16.18
C LEU A 144 15.72 -14.62 -15.49
N LYS A 145 14.70 -15.45 -15.35
CA LYS A 145 14.80 -16.82 -14.82
C LYS A 145 15.37 -17.82 -15.82
N GLY A 146 15.67 -17.39 -17.05
CA GLY A 146 16.30 -18.19 -18.11
C GLY A 146 15.39 -18.67 -19.24
N ASP A 147 14.09 -18.31 -19.22
CA ASP A 147 13.21 -18.59 -20.36
C ASP A 147 13.50 -17.60 -21.51
N ALA A 148 14.34 -18.04 -22.46
CA ALA A 148 14.72 -17.24 -23.62
C ALA A 148 13.52 -16.89 -24.54
N THR A 149 12.40 -17.59 -24.40
CA THR A 149 11.21 -17.42 -25.24
C THR A 149 10.13 -16.53 -24.61
N ALA A 150 10.27 -16.21 -23.32
CA ALA A 150 9.30 -15.42 -22.58
C ALA A 150 9.09 -14.00 -23.12
N MET A 151 10.06 -13.44 -23.82
CA MET A 151 10.01 -12.12 -24.43
C MET A 151 10.27 -12.16 -25.92
N THR A 152 9.56 -11.32 -26.68
CA THR A 152 9.89 -11.08 -28.09
C THR A 152 11.21 -10.30 -28.21
N ASP A 153 11.84 -10.34 -29.37
CA ASP A 153 13.07 -9.57 -29.65
C ASP A 153 12.86 -8.07 -29.49
N GLN A 154 11.67 -7.56 -29.80
CA GLN A 154 11.33 -6.15 -29.58
C GLN A 154 11.30 -5.80 -28.07
N GLN A 155 10.71 -6.65 -27.25
CA GLN A 155 10.69 -6.48 -25.79
C GLN A 155 12.09 -6.56 -25.19
N LYS A 156 12.93 -7.50 -25.66
CA LYS A 156 14.34 -7.62 -25.25
C LYS A 156 15.14 -6.36 -25.61
N ARG A 157 14.97 -5.82 -26.81
CA ARG A 157 15.59 -4.55 -27.19
C ARG A 157 15.13 -3.40 -26.31
N GLY A 158 13.82 -3.36 -25.94
CA GLY A 158 13.29 -2.39 -24.97
C GLY A 158 13.96 -2.50 -23.60
N ALA A 159 14.12 -3.72 -23.09
CA ALA A 159 14.82 -3.96 -21.82
C ALA A 159 16.29 -3.49 -21.88
N ILE A 160 17.02 -3.80 -22.96
CA ILE A 160 18.41 -3.33 -23.15
C ILE A 160 18.49 -1.81 -23.17
N LEU A 161 17.54 -1.13 -23.78
CA LEU A 161 17.48 0.33 -23.75
C LEU A 161 17.19 0.86 -22.35
N PHE A 162 16.23 0.27 -21.63
CA PHE A 162 15.83 0.69 -20.30
C PHE A 162 16.98 0.58 -19.29
N PHE A 163 17.67 -0.57 -19.27
CA PHE A 163 18.79 -0.83 -18.36
C PHE A 163 20.14 -0.25 -18.85
N GLY A 164 20.21 0.16 -20.12
CA GLY A 164 21.43 0.64 -20.76
C GLY A 164 21.31 2.09 -21.23
N LYS A 165 21.40 2.28 -22.54
CA LYS A 165 21.59 3.61 -23.18
C LYS A 165 20.53 4.64 -22.80
N ALA A 166 19.27 4.27 -22.55
CA ALA A 166 18.22 5.21 -22.17
C ALA A 166 18.33 5.68 -20.72
N GLY A 167 19.10 4.99 -19.88
CA GLY A 167 19.37 5.39 -18.50
C GLY A 167 18.18 5.35 -17.55
N CYS A 168 17.06 4.74 -17.95
CA CYS A 168 15.83 4.71 -17.14
C CYS A 168 16.06 4.03 -15.79
N VAL A 169 16.93 3.04 -15.73
CA VAL A 169 17.26 2.29 -14.51
C VAL A 169 17.91 3.15 -13.43
N SER A 170 18.49 4.29 -13.76
CA SER A 170 19.08 5.19 -12.75
C SER A 170 18.05 5.77 -11.79
N CYS A 171 16.79 5.86 -12.24
CA CYS A 171 15.64 6.24 -11.43
C CYS A 171 14.67 5.08 -11.20
N HIS A 172 14.54 4.16 -12.14
CA HIS A 172 13.65 3.01 -12.07
C HIS A 172 14.44 1.74 -11.72
N ASN A 173 15.06 1.73 -10.55
CA ASN A 173 15.77 0.57 -9.99
C ASN A 173 14.87 -0.22 -9.04
N SER A 174 15.41 -0.99 -8.16
CA SER A 174 14.73 -1.90 -7.23
C SER A 174 13.96 -3.05 -7.91
N PRO A 175 13.56 -4.07 -7.17
CA PRO A 175 12.86 -5.22 -7.75
C PRO A 175 11.55 -4.90 -8.46
N SER A 176 10.86 -3.83 -8.06
CA SER A 176 9.60 -3.38 -8.66
C SER A 176 9.76 -2.28 -9.72
N LEU A 177 10.98 -1.83 -9.99
CA LEU A 177 11.32 -0.75 -10.93
C LEU A 177 10.57 0.57 -10.65
N ASN A 178 10.24 0.82 -9.39
CA ASN A 178 9.46 1.98 -8.96
C ASN A 178 10.28 3.02 -8.18
N SER A 179 11.60 2.89 -8.13
CA SER A 179 12.51 3.85 -7.49
C SER A 179 12.20 4.07 -6.01
N ASP A 180 12.37 3.05 -5.21
CA ASP A 180 12.43 3.28 -3.77
C ASP A 180 13.88 3.63 -3.41
N PRO A 181 14.21 4.89 -3.12
CA PRO A 181 15.53 5.25 -2.62
C PRO A 181 15.66 4.69 -1.21
N HIS A 182 16.53 3.73 -1.05
CA HIS A 182 16.94 3.18 0.25
C HIS A 182 17.73 4.18 1.05
#